data_7b9ef0540aa9a23a93b05da323a01c41
#
_entry.id   7b9ef0540aa9a23a93b05da323a01c41
#
_cell.length_a   1.000
_cell.length_b   1.000
_cell.length_c   1.000
_cell.angle_alpha   90.00
_cell.angle_beta   90.00
_cell.angle_gamma   90.00
#
_symmetry.space_group_name_H-M   'P 1'
#
loop_
_entity.id
_entity.type
_entity.pdbx_description
1 polymer ?
#
loop_
_entity_poly.entity_id
_entity_poly.type
_entity_poly.pdbx_seq_one_letter_code
_entity_poly.pdbx_strand_id
1 'polypeptide(L)'
;MKGFDVLETSLPNIFNDKDKSDYVALNYDEITKGFTPSFIHQLECSIHPDHVWWKREKNTDSSQYDARCSAYLKMGGGKPDQFCLSFYSDILPPVVCNKYGALGWVPTITLTTHIRQLPTTEDIYADFKATDINKGYFEQDCNLWDLNGNLVASSRQLTRILKSEEKLSQQ
;
A
#
# COMPACT_ATOMS: atom_id res chain seq x y z
N MET A 1 -13.12 25.02 21.97
CA MET A 1 -13.32 25.26 20.52
C MET A 1 -14.05 24.03 19.97
N LYS A 2 -15.29 24.13 19.49
CA LYS A 2 -15.94 23.02 18.78
C LYS A 2 -15.28 22.97 17.42
N GLY A 3 -14.59 21.88 17.09
CA GLY A 3 -14.00 21.65 15.76
C GLY A 3 -15.10 21.57 14.70
N PHE A 4 -14.73 21.87 13.49
CA PHE A 4 -15.57 21.62 12.30
C PHE A 4 -15.58 20.10 12.09
N ASP A 5 -16.73 19.47 12.30
CA ASP A 5 -16.90 18.03 12.09
C ASP A 5 -17.55 17.80 10.72
N VAL A 6 -16.75 18.02 9.67
CA VAL A 6 -17.17 17.76 8.29
C VAL A 6 -16.28 16.67 7.73
N LEU A 7 -16.84 15.53 7.38
CA LEU A 7 -16.16 14.49 6.63
C LEU A 7 -16.40 14.72 5.13
N GLU A 8 -15.42 15.28 4.44
CA GLU A 8 -15.46 15.47 2.98
C GLU A 8 -14.78 14.30 2.22
N THR A 9 -14.11 13.39 2.94
CA THR A 9 -13.39 12.27 2.35
C THR A 9 -14.23 11.01 2.43
N SER A 10 -14.66 10.51 1.29
CA SER A 10 -15.35 9.22 1.18
C SER A 10 -14.36 8.09 0.88
N LEU A 11 -14.76 6.85 1.18
CA LEU A 11 -14.07 5.66 0.70
C LEU A 11 -13.87 5.76 -0.83
N PRO A 12 -12.69 5.38 -1.34
CA PRO A 12 -12.46 5.38 -2.77
C PRO A 12 -13.39 4.40 -3.48
N ASN A 13 -13.81 4.73 -4.71
CA ASN A 13 -14.72 3.88 -5.49
C ASN A 13 -14.21 2.45 -5.63
N ILE A 14 -12.90 2.25 -5.71
CA ILE A 14 -12.26 0.92 -5.81
C ILE A 14 -12.56 0.03 -4.59
N PHE A 15 -12.95 0.59 -3.44
CA PHE A 15 -13.40 -0.19 -2.29
C PHE A 15 -14.68 -1.00 -2.58
N ASN A 16 -15.54 -0.50 -3.47
CA ASN A 16 -16.85 -1.08 -3.78
C ASN A 16 -16.89 -1.79 -5.13
N ASP A 17 -15.79 -1.84 -5.89
CA ASP A 17 -15.79 -2.45 -7.23
C ASP A 17 -15.54 -3.96 -7.22
N LYS A 18 -15.01 -4.50 -6.11
CA LYS A 18 -14.74 -5.92 -5.89
C LYS A 18 -15.13 -6.35 -4.50
N ASP A 19 -15.65 -7.56 -4.36
CA ASP A 19 -15.84 -8.16 -3.05
C ASP A 19 -14.49 -8.48 -2.38
N LYS A 20 -14.42 -8.41 -1.05
CA LYS A 20 -13.20 -8.76 -0.30
C LYS A 20 -12.70 -10.18 -0.63
N SER A 21 -13.62 -11.11 -0.95
CA SER A 21 -13.29 -12.48 -1.35
C SER A 21 -12.52 -12.58 -2.67
N ASP A 22 -12.58 -11.55 -3.53
CA ASP A 22 -11.86 -11.51 -4.80
C ASP A 22 -10.41 -11.02 -4.64
N TYR A 23 -10.08 -10.45 -3.45
CA TYR A 23 -8.74 -9.97 -3.16
C TYR A 23 -7.75 -11.12 -3.01
N VAL A 24 -6.54 -10.91 -3.46
CA VAL A 24 -5.49 -11.91 -3.52
C VAL A 24 -4.64 -11.84 -2.25
N ALA A 25 -4.57 -12.94 -1.50
CA ALA A 25 -3.69 -13.01 -0.33
C ALA A 25 -2.24 -12.72 -0.73
N LEU A 26 -1.61 -11.79 -0.02
CA LEU A 26 -0.22 -11.42 -0.25
C LEU A 26 0.70 -12.45 0.41
N ASN A 27 1.47 -13.14 -0.42
CA ASN A 27 2.60 -13.94 0.03
C ASN A 27 3.88 -13.14 -0.20
N TYR A 28 4.47 -12.61 0.85
CA TYR A 28 5.69 -11.82 0.77
C TYR A 28 6.87 -12.63 0.20
N ASP A 29 6.96 -13.92 0.47
CA ASP A 29 8.05 -14.79 -0.03
C ASP A 29 8.05 -14.88 -1.56
N GLU A 30 6.88 -14.77 -2.21
CA GLU A 30 6.79 -14.70 -3.67
C GLU A 30 7.40 -13.43 -4.24
N ILE A 31 7.32 -12.30 -3.50
CA ILE A 31 7.81 -10.99 -3.94
C ILE A 31 9.27 -10.80 -3.57
N THR A 32 9.67 -11.20 -2.36
CA THR A 32 11.00 -10.93 -1.79
C THR A 32 12.02 -12.02 -2.05
N LYS A 33 11.62 -13.12 -2.70
CA LYS A 33 12.46 -14.29 -2.97
C LYS A 33 13.08 -14.89 -1.70
N GLY A 34 12.29 -14.95 -0.63
CA GLY A 34 12.68 -15.61 0.61
C GLY A 34 13.33 -14.70 1.67
N PHE A 35 13.44 -13.41 1.44
CA PHE A 35 13.83 -12.44 2.46
C PHE A 35 12.60 -11.72 3.01
N THR A 36 11.89 -12.38 3.93
CA THR A 36 10.71 -11.80 4.59
C THR A 36 10.98 -11.66 6.08
N PRO A 37 10.89 -10.46 6.65
CA PRO A 37 10.98 -10.27 8.09
C PRO A 37 9.89 -11.06 8.81
N SER A 38 10.24 -11.73 9.91
CA SER A 38 9.34 -12.67 10.62
C SER A 38 8.03 -12.02 11.11
N PHE A 39 8.03 -10.75 11.43
CA PHE A 39 6.84 -10.02 11.88
C PHE A 39 5.76 -9.90 10.79
N ILE A 40 6.13 -9.96 9.51
CA ILE A 40 5.19 -9.88 8.39
C ILE A 40 4.27 -11.11 8.33
N HIS A 41 4.71 -12.26 8.83
CA HIS A 41 3.86 -13.46 8.90
C HIS A 41 2.67 -13.34 9.89
N GLN A 42 2.65 -12.28 10.70
CA GLN A 42 1.51 -11.96 11.56
C GLN A 42 0.48 -11.05 10.86
N LEU A 43 0.80 -10.54 9.68
CA LEU A 43 -0.07 -9.70 8.88
C LEU A 43 -0.90 -10.53 7.91
N GLU A 44 -2.20 -10.48 8.04
CA GLU A 44 -3.13 -10.88 6.99
C GLU A 44 -3.30 -9.70 6.03
N CYS A 45 -2.86 -9.89 4.80
CA CYS A 45 -2.93 -8.87 3.76
C CYS A 45 -3.54 -9.47 2.49
N SER A 46 -4.58 -8.85 1.99
CA SER A 46 -5.22 -9.22 0.74
C SER A 46 -5.22 -8.02 -0.21
N ILE A 47 -4.56 -8.18 -1.35
CA ILE A 47 -4.33 -7.12 -2.35
C ILE A 47 -5.44 -7.13 -3.40
N HIS A 48 -5.87 -5.96 -3.85
CA HIS A 48 -6.80 -5.81 -4.97
C HIS A 48 -6.27 -6.54 -6.22
N PRO A 49 -7.10 -7.32 -6.95
CA PRO A 49 -6.62 -8.15 -8.05
C PRO A 49 -5.89 -7.37 -9.16
N ASP A 50 -6.27 -6.12 -9.43
CA ASP A 50 -5.58 -5.29 -10.42
C ASP A 50 -4.21 -4.77 -9.96
N HIS A 51 -3.84 -4.98 -8.70
CA HIS A 51 -2.59 -4.49 -8.10
C HIS A 51 -1.56 -5.61 -7.84
N VAL A 52 -1.83 -6.85 -8.29
CA VAL A 52 -0.93 -8.00 -8.11
C VAL A 52 0.08 -8.11 -9.25
N TRP A 53 0.96 -7.13 -9.38
CA TRP A 53 1.93 -7.01 -10.47
C TRP A 53 2.82 -8.26 -10.66
N TRP A 54 3.12 -8.99 -9.62
CA TRP A 54 3.98 -10.19 -9.66
C TRP A 54 3.31 -11.42 -10.30
N LYS A 55 1.98 -11.38 -10.49
CA LYS A 55 1.20 -12.43 -11.19
C LYS A 55 0.94 -12.10 -12.65
N ARG A 56 1.38 -10.94 -13.15
CA ARG A 56 1.17 -10.54 -14.53
C ARG A 56 2.12 -11.27 -15.49
N GLU A 57 1.67 -11.44 -16.71
CA GLU A 57 2.51 -11.97 -17.78
C GLU A 57 3.69 -11.04 -18.07
N LYS A 58 4.84 -11.65 -18.42
CA LYS A 58 6.00 -10.89 -18.89
C LYS A 58 5.61 -10.21 -20.21
N ASN A 59 5.98 -8.93 -20.35
CA ASN A 59 5.69 -8.05 -21.49
C ASN A 59 4.28 -7.43 -21.50
N THR A 60 3.56 -7.42 -20.39
CA THR A 60 2.33 -6.63 -20.27
C THR A 60 2.65 -5.13 -20.40
N ASP A 61 1.89 -4.41 -21.20
CA ASP A 61 2.04 -2.96 -21.35
C ASP A 61 1.82 -2.25 -20.01
N SER A 62 2.86 -1.61 -19.49
CA SER A 62 2.83 -0.93 -18.19
C SER A 62 2.03 0.37 -18.21
N SER A 63 1.72 0.92 -19.38
CA SER A 63 1.01 2.20 -19.51
C SER A 63 -0.44 2.14 -19.00
N GLN A 64 -1.04 0.95 -19.02
CA GLN A 64 -2.42 0.72 -18.57
C GLN A 64 -2.57 0.59 -17.04
N TYR A 65 -1.46 0.59 -16.28
CA TYR A 65 -1.50 0.43 -14.83
C TYR A 65 -1.10 1.71 -14.10
N ASP A 66 -1.82 2.01 -13.05
CA ASP A 66 -1.49 3.10 -12.14
C ASP A 66 -0.44 2.65 -11.11
N ALA A 67 0.35 3.62 -10.62
CA ALA A 67 1.18 3.43 -9.44
C ALA A 67 0.28 3.47 -8.18
N ARG A 68 -0.47 2.40 -7.96
CA ARG A 68 -1.45 2.24 -6.89
C ARG A 68 -1.40 0.83 -6.32
N CYS A 69 -1.68 0.70 -5.03
CA CYS A 69 -1.88 -0.57 -4.36
C CYS A 69 -2.96 -0.40 -3.30
N SER A 70 -4.02 -1.21 -3.37
CA SER A 70 -5.09 -1.21 -2.39
C SER A 70 -5.20 -2.59 -1.77
N ALA A 71 -5.47 -2.65 -0.47
CA ALA A 71 -5.50 -3.90 0.27
C ALA A 71 -6.40 -3.84 1.49
N TYR A 72 -6.85 -5.02 1.93
CA TYR A 72 -7.32 -5.24 3.29
C TYR A 72 -6.17 -5.72 4.16
N LEU A 73 -6.04 -5.11 5.33
CA LEU A 73 -4.98 -5.38 6.31
C LEU A 73 -5.61 -5.79 7.64
N LYS A 74 -5.07 -6.84 8.26
CA LYS A 74 -5.41 -7.26 9.61
C LYS A 74 -4.17 -7.85 10.28
N MET A 75 -3.92 -7.51 11.52
CA MET A 75 -2.79 -8.04 12.29
C MET A 75 -3.21 -8.38 13.71
N GLY A 76 -2.90 -9.60 14.14
CA GLY A 76 -3.22 -10.09 15.47
C GLY A 76 -4.73 -10.25 15.72
N GLY A 77 -5.13 -10.30 16.99
CA GLY A 77 -6.52 -10.35 17.43
C GLY A 77 -6.97 -9.02 18.00
N GLY A 78 -7.94 -8.38 17.36
CA GLY A 78 -8.53 -7.15 17.84
C GLY A 78 -8.32 -5.93 16.94
N LYS A 79 -8.88 -4.80 17.38
CA LYS A 79 -8.80 -3.55 16.61
C LYS A 79 -7.40 -2.96 16.66
N PRO A 80 -6.88 -2.45 15.53
CA PRO A 80 -5.58 -1.81 15.49
C PRO A 80 -5.52 -0.57 16.41
N ASP A 81 -4.40 -0.42 17.09
CA ASP A 81 -4.05 0.80 17.82
C ASP A 81 -3.28 1.78 16.89
N GLN A 82 -2.85 2.92 17.45
CA GLN A 82 -2.09 3.93 16.71
C GLN A 82 -0.75 3.42 16.17
N PHE A 83 -0.11 2.44 16.83
CA PHE A 83 1.15 1.87 16.38
C PHE A 83 0.92 0.95 15.19
N CYS A 84 -0.14 0.14 15.23
CA CYS A 84 -0.58 -0.67 14.08
C CYS A 84 -0.93 0.21 12.87
N LEU A 85 -1.63 1.34 13.06
CA LEU A 85 -1.95 2.25 11.96
C LEU A 85 -0.70 2.89 11.35
N SER A 86 0.29 3.24 12.17
CA SER A 86 1.58 3.74 11.69
C SER A 86 2.33 2.68 10.89
N PHE A 87 2.32 1.43 11.36
CA PHE A 87 2.90 0.30 10.65
C PHE A 87 2.18 0.02 9.32
N TYR A 88 0.85 0.04 9.31
CA TYR A 88 0.06 -0.17 8.10
C TYR A 88 0.33 0.89 7.02
N SER A 89 0.76 2.09 7.39
CA SER A 89 1.07 3.15 6.44
C SER A 89 2.38 2.94 5.66
N ASP A 90 3.16 1.87 5.96
CA ASP A 90 4.43 1.54 5.29
C ASP A 90 4.56 0.06 4.89
N ILE A 91 3.50 -0.74 5.07
CA ILE A 91 3.64 -2.20 4.98
C ILE A 91 3.50 -2.75 3.56
N LEU A 92 2.79 -2.06 2.66
CA LEU A 92 2.55 -2.58 1.33
C LEU A 92 3.77 -2.47 0.42
N PRO A 93 3.89 -3.34 -0.58
CA PRO A 93 4.91 -3.19 -1.62
C PRO A 93 4.85 -1.79 -2.25
N PRO A 94 6.00 -1.22 -2.67
CA PRO A 94 6.03 0.10 -3.29
C PRO A 94 5.07 0.18 -4.48
N VAL A 95 4.17 1.17 -4.48
CA VAL A 95 3.10 1.28 -5.49
C VAL A 95 3.60 1.38 -6.92
N VAL A 96 4.83 1.88 -7.10
CA VAL A 96 5.49 1.97 -8.41
C VAL A 96 5.72 0.58 -9.03
N CYS A 97 5.78 -0.48 -8.21
CA CYS A 97 5.89 -1.85 -8.69
C CYS A 97 4.62 -2.28 -9.43
N ASN A 98 3.45 -1.73 -9.07
CA ASN A 98 2.22 -2.01 -9.81
C ASN A 98 2.28 -1.50 -11.25
N LYS A 99 2.97 -0.39 -11.50
CA LYS A 99 3.14 0.19 -12.84
C LYS A 99 4.33 -0.41 -13.59
N TYR A 100 5.48 -0.55 -12.94
CA TYR A 100 6.75 -0.86 -13.61
C TYR A 100 7.27 -2.29 -13.34
N GLY A 101 6.54 -3.10 -12.55
CA GLY A 101 7.02 -4.42 -12.11
C GLY A 101 8.09 -4.31 -11.03
N ALA A 102 8.89 -5.37 -10.86
CA ALA A 102 9.97 -5.40 -9.88
C ALA A 102 11.07 -4.39 -10.24
N LEU A 103 11.31 -3.43 -9.34
CA LEU A 103 12.26 -2.33 -9.53
C LEU A 103 13.55 -2.45 -8.68
N GLY A 104 13.68 -3.52 -7.89
CA GLY A 104 14.74 -3.68 -6.89
C GLY A 104 14.41 -2.95 -5.58
N TRP A 105 15.43 -2.41 -4.92
CA TRP A 105 15.24 -1.75 -3.63
C TRP A 105 14.64 -0.36 -3.77
N VAL A 106 13.61 -0.08 -2.97
CA VAL A 106 12.87 1.19 -2.97
C VAL A 106 12.79 1.72 -1.53
N PRO A 107 13.87 2.31 -1.00
CA PRO A 107 13.89 2.77 0.38
C PRO A 107 13.04 4.01 0.61
N THR A 108 12.42 4.07 1.79
CA THR A 108 11.78 5.25 2.34
C THR A 108 12.82 6.26 2.76
N ILE A 109 12.65 7.52 2.37
CA ILE A 109 13.48 8.65 2.81
C ILE A 109 12.80 9.35 3.98
N THR A 110 11.52 9.66 3.82
CA THR A 110 10.69 10.23 4.88
C THR A 110 9.30 9.63 4.84
N LEU A 111 8.69 9.47 6.01
CA LEU A 111 7.30 9.07 6.18
C LEU A 111 6.66 9.93 7.25
N THR A 112 5.54 10.55 6.92
CA THR A 112 4.72 11.28 7.87
C THR A 112 3.35 10.63 7.93
N THR A 113 2.93 10.22 9.12
CA THR A 113 1.62 9.60 9.35
C THR A 113 0.77 10.49 10.28
N HIS A 114 -0.45 10.75 9.86
CA HIS A 114 -1.44 11.50 10.61
C HIS A 114 -2.55 10.55 11.08
N ILE A 115 -2.56 10.21 12.36
CA ILE A 115 -3.64 9.43 12.97
C ILE A 115 -4.83 10.37 13.17
N ARG A 116 -5.99 10.01 12.63
CA ARG A 116 -7.23 10.79 12.70
C ARG A 116 -8.11 10.34 13.86
N GLN A 117 -8.28 9.01 13.98
CA GLN A 117 -9.06 8.37 15.03
C GLN A 117 -8.69 6.88 15.11
N LEU A 118 -9.06 6.23 16.21
CA LEU A 118 -8.93 4.78 16.29
C LEU A 118 -10.03 4.09 15.49
N PRO A 119 -9.74 2.94 14.85
CA PRO A 119 -10.70 2.21 14.05
C PRO A 119 -11.78 1.55 14.91
N THR A 120 -12.93 1.34 14.30
CA THR A 120 -14.06 0.62 14.91
C THR A 120 -14.14 -0.84 14.49
N THR A 121 -13.35 -1.24 13.46
CA THR A 121 -13.25 -2.61 12.94
C THR A 121 -11.83 -3.16 13.07
N GLU A 122 -11.68 -4.48 13.00
CA GLU A 122 -10.38 -5.16 13.02
C GLU A 122 -9.66 -5.05 11.67
N ASP A 123 -10.40 -5.21 10.60
CA ASP A 123 -9.88 -5.03 9.24
C ASP A 123 -9.78 -3.54 8.89
N ILE A 124 -8.70 -3.18 8.23
CA ILE A 124 -8.45 -1.85 7.68
C ILE A 124 -8.33 -1.95 6.16
N TYR A 125 -9.02 -1.09 5.45
CA TYR A 125 -8.81 -0.89 4.04
C TYR A 125 -7.72 0.17 3.83
N ALA A 126 -6.69 -0.18 3.09
CA ALA A 126 -5.55 0.68 2.78
C ALA A 126 -5.54 0.99 1.27
N ASP A 127 -5.35 2.26 0.92
CA ASP A 127 -5.20 2.69 -0.46
C ASP A 127 -3.95 3.57 -0.59
N PHE A 128 -2.98 3.06 -1.33
CA PHE A 128 -1.71 3.72 -1.60
C PHE A 128 -1.64 4.15 -3.05
N LYS A 129 -1.17 5.37 -3.30
CA LYS A 129 -1.05 5.92 -4.65
C LYS A 129 0.14 6.86 -4.76
N ALA A 130 0.87 6.76 -5.89
CA ALA A 130 1.85 7.76 -6.31
C ALA A 130 1.39 8.42 -7.61
N THR A 131 1.52 9.75 -7.69
CA THR A 131 1.15 10.53 -8.87
C THR A 131 2.37 11.05 -9.62
N ASP A 132 3.37 11.51 -8.90
CA ASP A 132 4.55 12.17 -9.46
C ASP A 132 5.79 11.30 -9.26
N ILE A 133 6.28 10.77 -10.40
CA ILE A 133 7.48 9.92 -10.42
C ILE A 133 8.50 10.62 -11.31
N ASN A 134 9.58 11.16 -10.71
CA ASN A 134 10.57 11.94 -11.42
C ASN A 134 11.98 11.63 -10.93
N LYS A 135 12.91 11.36 -11.87
CA LYS A 135 14.34 11.10 -11.60
C LYS A 135 14.58 10.03 -10.53
N GLY A 136 13.71 9.00 -10.49
CA GLY A 136 13.78 7.92 -9.51
C GLY A 136 13.24 8.26 -8.13
N TYR A 137 12.71 9.46 -7.90
CA TYR A 137 11.98 9.82 -6.69
C TYR A 137 10.49 9.82 -6.96
N PHE A 138 9.72 9.51 -5.94
CA PHE A 138 8.26 9.66 -5.97
C PHE A 138 7.71 9.86 -4.56
N GLU A 139 6.58 10.53 -4.50
CA GLU A 139 5.78 10.64 -3.30
C GLU A 139 4.63 9.64 -3.37
N GLN A 140 4.41 8.94 -2.28
CA GLN A 140 3.33 7.97 -2.12
C GLN A 140 2.42 8.44 -1.00
N ASP A 141 1.15 8.65 -1.34
CA ASP A 141 0.10 8.92 -0.36
C ASP A 141 -0.57 7.61 0.04
N CYS A 142 -0.93 7.49 1.31
CA CYS A 142 -1.73 6.41 1.84
C CYS A 142 -2.90 6.96 2.63
N ASN A 143 -4.06 6.37 2.44
CA ASN A 143 -5.22 6.54 3.31
C ASN A 143 -5.64 5.19 3.86
N LEU A 144 -5.97 5.18 5.15
CA LEU A 144 -6.44 4.00 5.88
C LEU A 144 -7.87 4.26 6.36
N TRP A 145 -8.79 3.35 6.01
CA TRP A 145 -10.18 3.40 6.47
C TRP A 145 -10.53 2.14 7.26
N ASP A 146 -11.38 2.29 8.26
CA ASP A 146 -12.07 1.14 8.81
C ASP A 146 -13.25 0.72 7.90
N LEU A 147 -13.80 -0.47 8.11
CA LEU A 147 -14.88 -0.98 7.24
C LEU A 147 -16.23 -0.29 7.46
N ASN A 148 -16.34 0.61 8.43
CA ASN A 148 -17.48 1.49 8.60
C ASN A 148 -17.35 2.82 7.85
N GLY A 149 -16.27 2.97 7.05
CA GLY A 149 -16.04 4.16 6.23
C GLY A 149 -15.36 5.31 6.95
N ASN A 150 -14.84 5.10 8.15
CA ASN A 150 -14.11 6.13 8.87
C ASN A 150 -12.67 6.22 8.38
N LEU A 151 -12.21 7.39 7.98
CA LEU A 151 -10.78 7.65 7.72
C LEU A 151 -10.04 7.65 9.07
N VAL A 152 -9.21 6.63 9.29
CA VAL A 152 -8.49 6.43 10.56
C VAL A 152 -7.08 6.98 10.55
N ALA A 153 -6.41 6.96 9.39
CA ALA A 153 -5.11 7.58 9.21
C ALA A 153 -4.87 7.99 7.76
N SER A 154 -3.95 8.93 7.56
CA SER A 154 -3.38 9.26 6.27
C SER A 154 -1.88 9.48 6.38
N SER A 155 -1.11 9.11 5.36
CA SER A 155 0.33 9.32 5.34
C SER A 155 0.83 9.81 3.99
N ARG A 156 1.99 10.47 4.01
CA ARG A 156 2.79 10.78 2.84
C ARG A 156 4.22 10.32 3.05
N GLN A 157 4.74 9.64 2.05
CA GLN A 157 6.07 9.04 2.04
C GLN A 157 6.85 9.54 0.84
N LEU A 158 8.07 10.02 1.04
CA LEU A 158 9.04 10.24 -0.03
C LEU A 158 9.94 9.00 -0.14
N THR A 159 10.05 8.46 -1.34
CA THR A 159 10.85 7.27 -1.60
C THR A 159 11.75 7.46 -2.82
N ARG A 160 12.72 6.55 -2.97
CA ARG A 160 13.64 6.53 -4.11
C ARG A 160 13.76 5.13 -4.69
N ILE A 161 13.64 5.03 -6.01
CA ILE A 161 13.92 3.81 -6.75
C ILE A 161 15.45 3.71 -6.93
N LEU A 162 16.06 2.67 -6.37
CA LEU A 162 17.46 2.34 -6.62
C LEU A 162 17.50 1.30 -7.73
N LYS A 163 18.19 1.62 -8.84
CA LYS A 163 18.41 0.64 -9.91
C LYS A 163 19.27 -0.50 -9.36
N SER A 164 18.87 -1.76 -9.60
CA SER A 164 19.77 -2.90 -9.40
C SER A 164 20.92 -2.81 -10.41
N GLU A 165 22.14 -3.19 -10.00
CA GLU A 165 23.34 -3.15 -10.86
C GLU A 165 23.17 -3.95 -12.17
N GLU A 166 22.33 -4.98 -12.18
CA GLU A 166 22.03 -5.78 -13.38
C GLU A 166 21.33 -5.00 -14.50
N LYS A 167 20.63 -3.90 -14.20
CA LYS A 167 19.98 -3.04 -15.21
C LYS A 167 20.88 -1.91 -15.73
N LEU A 168 22.02 -1.67 -15.11
CA LEU A 168 23.00 -0.67 -15.56
C LEU A 168 23.89 -1.20 -16.69
N SER A 169 24.01 -2.53 -16.83
CA SER A 169 24.86 -3.17 -17.88
C SER A 169 24.11 -3.39 -19.21
N GLN A 170 22.84 -3.02 -19.33
CA GLN A 170 22.03 -3.20 -20.55
C GLN A 170 21.61 -1.87 -21.21
N GLN A 171 22.19 -0.76 -20.81
CA GLN A 171 22.10 0.55 -21.47
C GLN A 171 23.49 0.99 -21.97
#